data_5d294c113609737dbd0b969e82dc1973
#
_entry.id   5d294c113609737dbd0b969e82dc1973
#
_cell.length_a   1.000
_cell.length_b   1.000
_cell.length_c   1.000
_cell.angle_alpha   90.00
_cell.angle_beta   90.00
_cell.angle_gamma   90.00
#
_symmetry.space_group_name_H-M   'P 1'
#
loop_
_entity.id
_entity.type
_entity.pdbx_description
1 polymer ?
#
loop_
_entity_poly.entity_id
_entity_poly.type
_entity_poly.pdbx_seq_one_letter_code
_entity_poly.pdbx_strand_id
1 'polypeptide(L)'
;MYYKFNEQTLLPEKVKLTNKSLLGFGAAVGLLLVFGFTSNPANEVQNLSQEEKLIVVREYNEFSETKLIEKITELNFKYPYIILAQAKLESGNFKSTIFLENNNMFGMKEAKLRSNLAKGTNRGHAYYESWQESVIDYALYYSTYLSDIRTEGEYFEYLRQNYAEDKSYVQRLKALIKKNDLKSKFN
;
A
#
# COMPACT_ATOMS: atom_id res chain seq x y z
N MET A 1 2.80 14.08 9.05
CA MET A 1 1.43 14.30 9.52
C MET A 1 1.19 13.23 10.56
N TYR A 2 0.73 13.57 11.77
CA TYR A 2 0.64 12.61 12.88
C TYR A 2 -0.81 12.37 13.25
N TYR A 3 -1.12 11.14 13.62
CA TYR A 3 -2.45 10.73 14.04
C TYR A 3 -2.43 10.14 15.45
N LYS A 4 -3.44 10.47 16.25
CA LYS A 4 -3.70 9.88 17.57
C LYS A 4 -4.83 8.87 17.40
N PHE A 5 -4.70 7.69 17.98
CA PHE A 5 -5.78 6.71 17.99
C PHE A 5 -6.90 7.16 18.95
N ASN A 6 -8.13 7.23 18.46
CA ASN A 6 -9.29 7.53 19.29
C ASN A 6 -9.85 6.23 19.84
N GLU A 7 -9.81 6.04 21.16
CA GLU A 7 -10.24 4.80 21.82
C GLU A 7 -11.76 4.55 21.72
N GLN A 8 -12.56 5.59 21.53
CA GLN A 8 -14.02 5.46 21.42
C GLN A 8 -14.46 5.13 20.00
N THR A 9 -13.78 5.67 19.00
CA THR A 9 -14.14 5.48 17.59
C THR A 9 -13.29 4.42 16.90
N LEU A 10 -12.18 3.96 17.54
CA LEU A 10 -11.16 3.07 16.99
C LEU A 10 -10.51 3.62 15.69
N LEU A 11 -10.56 4.95 15.49
CA LEU A 11 -10.05 5.60 14.30
C LEU A 11 -8.87 6.53 14.66
N PRO A 12 -7.88 6.70 13.75
CA PRO A 12 -6.78 7.64 13.95
C PRO A 12 -7.25 9.09 13.78
N GLU A 13 -6.98 9.95 14.76
CA GLU A 13 -7.21 11.40 14.70
C GLU A 13 -5.90 12.16 14.47
N LYS A 14 -5.95 13.27 13.71
CA LYS A 14 -4.79 14.11 13.41
C LYS A 14 -4.26 14.84 14.64
N VAL A 15 -2.97 14.72 14.91
CA VAL A 15 -2.30 15.41 16.04
C VAL A 15 -1.19 16.34 15.54
N LYS A 16 -1.11 17.55 16.12
CA LYS A 16 0.05 18.45 15.97
C LYS A 16 1.07 18.14 17.05
N LEU A 17 2.28 17.68 16.67
CA LEU A 17 3.38 17.45 17.61
C LEU A 17 4.15 18.74 17.86
N THR A 18 4.48 18.99 19.13
CA THR A 18 5.43 20.00 19.54
C THR A 18 6.83 19.39 19.71
N ASN A 19 7.87 20.13 19.32
CA ASN A 19 9.27 19.67 19.12
C ASN A 19 10.03 19.09 20.36
N LYS A 20 9.38 18.69 21.46
CA LYS A 20 10.07 18.27 22.68
C LYS A 20 10.20 16.76 22.92
N SER A 21 9.66 15.90 22.07
CA SER A 21 9.58 14.44 22.34
C SER A 21 10.49 13.53 21.49
N LEU A 22 11.50 14.07 20.81
CA LEU A 22 12.24 13.33 19.76
C LEU A 22 13.55 12.66 20.21
N LEU A 23 13.88 12.65 21.51
CA LEU A 23 15.12 12.04 22.03
C LEU A 23 14.81 10.93 23.04
N GLY A 24 14.77 9.67 22.61
CA GLY A 24 14.82 8.57 23.54
C GLY A 24 14.28 7.18 23.18
N PHE A 25 13.81 6.89 21.96
CA PHE A 25 13.04 5.66 21.70
C PHE A 25 13.56 4.72 20.61
N GLY A 26 14.86 4.61 20.41
CA GLY A 26 15.43 3.64 19.47
C GLY A 26 15.46 2.17 19.94
N ALA A 27 15.12 1.88 21.22
CA ALA A 27 15.37 0.57 21.81
C ALA A 27 14.13 -0.30 22.08
N ALA A 28 12.92 0.26 22.11
CA ALA A 28 11.72 -0.49 22.53
C ALA A 28 11.06 -1.32 21.41
N VAL A 29 11.16 -0.90 20.15
CA VAL A 29 10.49 -1.58 19.03
C VAL A 29 11.20 -2.89 18.63
N GLY A 30 12.50 -3.00 18.86
CA GLY A 30 13.27 -4.24 18.59
C GLY A 30 12.92 -5.42 19.51
N LEU A 31 12.27 -5.18 20.65
CA LEU A 31 12.02 -6.23 21.66
C LEU A 31 10.70 -6.98 21.44
N LEU A 32 9.76 -6.40 20.69
CA LEU A 32 8.44 -7.03 20.45
C LEU A 32 8.46 -8.15 19.41
N LEU A 33 9.52 -8.24 18.61
CA LEU A 33 9.62 -9.29 17.57
C LEU A 33 10.27 -10.60 18.03
N VAL A 34 10.75 -10.70 19.27
CA VAL A 34 11.52 -11.88 19.75
C VAL A 34 10.74 -12.81 20.67
N PHE A 35 9.60 -12.41 21.23
CA PHE A 35 8.82 -13.27 22.11
C PHE A 35 7.64 -13.95 21.41
N GLY A 36 7.77 -15.27 21.33
CA GLY A 36 6.94 -16.22 20.61
C GLY A 36 5.42 -16.11 20.84
N PHE A 37 4.74 -16.37 19.77
CA PHE A 37 3.32 -16.49 19.56
C PHE A 37 2.60 -17.39 20.59
N THR A 38 2.04 -16.80 21.65
CA THR A 38 1.02 -17.44 22.50
C THR A 38 -0.11 -16.49 22.93
N SER A 39 -0.08 -15.20 22.56
CA SER A 39 -1.14 -14.24 22.88
C SER A 39 -1.86 -13.75 21.60
N ASN A 40 -3.16 -13.55 21.73
CA ASN A 40 -3.97 -12.99 20.65
C ASN A 40 -3.47 -11.56 20.34
N PRO A 41 -3.01 -11.25 19.10
CA PRO A 41 -2.40 -9.95 18.77
C PRO A 41 -3.33 -8.76 19.05
N ALA A 42 -4.65 -8.96 19.05
CA ALA A 42 -5.61 -7.93 19.43
C ALA A 42 -5.49 -7.50 20.91
N ASN A 43 -5.08 -8.41 21.81
CA ASN A 43 -4.92 -8.08 23.23
C ASN A 43 -3.60 -7.34 23.51
N GLU A 44 -2.56 -7.53 22.70
CA GLU A 44 -1.29 -6.82 22.85
C GLU A 44 -1.43 -5.33 22.50
N VAL A 45 -2.14 -5.00 21.43
CA VAL A 45 -2.37 -3.60 21.02
C VAL A 45 -3.20 -2.82 22.07
N GLN A 46 -4.13 -3.48 22.76
CA GLN A 46 -4.94 -2.83 23.82
C GLN A 46 -4.12 -2.41 25.03
N ASN A 47 -3.02 -3.08 25.32
CA ASN A 47 -2.16 -2.81 26.48
C ASN A 47 -1.07 -1.76 26.22
N LEU A 48 -0.94 -1.28 24.97
CA LEU A 48 0.04 -0.23 24.63
C LEU A 48 -0.37 1.13 25.21
N SER A 49 0.60 1.89 25.68
CA SER A 49 0.42 3.30 26.01
C SER A 49 0.02 4.13 24.80
N GLN A 50 -0.49 5.33 25.00
CA GLN A 50 -0.87 6.24 23.91
C GLN A 50 0.32 6.59 23.00
N GLU A 51 1.53 6.72 23.57
CA GLU A 51 2.75 6.99 22.81
C GLU A 51 3.17 5.79 21.97
N GLU A 52 3.11 4.58 22.51
CA GLU A 52 3.40 3.34 21.77
C GLU A 52 2.39 3.10 20.66
N LYS A 53 1.08 3.32 20.91
CA LYS A 53 0.05 3.26 19.87
C LYS A 53 0.32 4.25 18.73
N LEU A 54 0.76 5.47 19.06
CA LEU A 54 1.10 6.49 18.06
C LEU A 54 2.31 6.07 17.21
N ILE A 55 3.33 5.45 17.82
CA ILE A 55 4.51 4.93 17.12
C ILE A 55 4.10 3.82 16.17
N VAL A 56 3.30 2.84 16.64
CA VAL A 56 2.82 1.72 15.82
C VAL A 56 2.03 2.22 14.61
N VAL A 57 1.09 3.17 14.81
CA VAL A 57 0.31 3.75 13.71
C VAL A 57 1.20 4.50 12.72
N ARG A 58 2.20 5.25 13.20
CA ARG A 58 3.14 5.96 12.34
C ARG A 58 3.98 4.98 11.52
N GLU A 59 4.56 3.97 12.17
CA GLU A 59 5.34 2.95 11.50
C GLU A 59 4.51 2.15 10.49
N TYR A 60 3.28 1.81 10.84
CA TYR A 60 2.35 1.14 9.91
C TYR A 60 2.10 1.98 8.67
N ASN A 61 1.88 3.28 8.82
CA ASN A 61 1.58 4.19 7.71
C ASN A 61 2.82 4.66 6.93
N GLU A 62 4.02 4.49 7.49
CA GLU A 62 5.25 4.83 6.78
C GLU A 62 5.45 3.90 5.59
N PHE A 63 5.59 4.50 4.39
CA PHE A 63 5.81 3.74 3.17
C PHE A 63 7.23 3.20 3.08
N SER A 64 7.35 1.93 2.69
CA SER A 64 8.58 1.35 2.15
C SER A 64 8.25 0.30 1.08
N GLU A 65 9.20 0.08 0.14
CA GLU A 65 9.03 -0.97 -0.88
C GLU A 65 8.88 -2.36 -0.26
N THR A 66 9.56 -2.62 0.85
CA THR A 66 9.44 -3.90 1.60
C THR A 66 8.01 -4.10 2.11
N LYS A 67 7.43 -3.10 2.77
CA LYS A 67 6.03 -3.18 3.23
C LYS A 67 5.02 -3.30 2.08
N LEU A 68 5.34 -2.69 0.92
CA LEU A 68 4.51 -2.88 -0.27
C LEU A 68 4.56 -4.33 -0.77
N ILE A 69 5.74 -4.95 -0.81
CA ILE A 69 5.91 -6.36 -1.19
C ILE A 69 5.14 -7.27 -0.23
N GLU A 70 5.23 -7.03 1.08
CA GLU A 70 4.47 -7.73 2.11
C GLU A 70 2.96 -7.59 1.87
N LYS A 71 2.47 -6.36 1.63
CA LYS A 71 1.04 -6.11 1.36
C LYS A 71 0.57 -6.78 0.06
N ILE A 72 1.36 -6.76 -1.00
CA ILE A 72 1.06 -7.46 -2.26
C ILE A 72 1.00 -8.97 -2.04
N THR A 73 1.91 -9.52 -1.23
CA THR A 73 1.95 -10.96 -0.88
C THR A 73 0.72 -11.35 -0.05
N GLU A 74 0.38 -10.55 0.96
CA GLU A 74 -0.82 -10.75 1.80
C GLU A 74 -2.12 -10.81 0.97
N LEU A 75 -2.23 -9.95 -0.05
CA LEU A 75 -3.39 -9.90 -0.94
C LEU A 75 -3.44 -11.01 -2.00
N ASN A 76 -2.43 -11.89 -2.02
CA ASN A 76 -2.39 -13.12 -2.81
C ASN A 76 -2.69 -12.93 -4.30
N PHE A 77 -2.11 -11.91 -4.93
CA PHE A 77 -2.23 -11.72 -6.38
C PHE A 77 -1.53 -12.86 -7.15
N LYS A 78 -2.13 -13.32 -8.23
CA LYS A 78 -1.58 -14.42 -9.05
C LYS A 78 -0.21 -14.08 -9.68
N TYR A 79 0.00 -12.81 -10.04
CA TYR A 79 1.25 -12.30 -10.62
C TYR A 79 1.77 -11.10 -9.82
N PRO A 80 2.20 -11.29 -8.56
CA PRO A 80 2.50 -10.19 -7.64
C PRO A 80 3.61 -9.26 -8.14
N TYR A 81 4.58 -9.77 -8.88
CA TYR A 81 5.65 -9.00 -9.50
C TYR A 81 5.15 -8.03 -10.58
N ILE A 82 4.03 -8.32 -11.26
CA ILE A 82 3.40 -7.40 -12.21
C ILE A 82 2.75 -6.25 -11.43
N ILE A 83 2.09 -6.54 -10.31
CA ILE A 83 1.51 -5.50 -9.44
C ILE A 83 2.59 -4.55 -8.93
N LEU A 84 3.72 -5.09 -8.46
CA LEU A 84 4.86 -4.27 -8.02
C LEU A 84 5.43 -3.42 -9.17
N ALA A 85 5.52 -3.98 -10.39
CA ALA A 85 5.97 -3.25 -11.56
C ALA A 85 5.01 -2.10 -11.92
N GLN A 86 3.69 -2.33 -11.87
CA GLN A 86 2.68 -1.29 -12.07
C GLN A 86 2.79 -0.21 -11.00
N ALA A 87 2.84 -0.58 -9.71
CA ALA A 87 3.02 0.36 -8.63
C ALA A 87 4.25 1.27 -8.83
N LYS A 88 5.40 0.70 -9.22
CA LYS A 88 6.62 1.47 -9.52
C LYS A 88 6.46 2.38 -10.74
N LEU A 89 5.83 1.89 -11.80
CA LEU A 89 5.67 2.65 -13.04
C LEU A 89 4.70 3.82 -12.86
N GLU A 90 3.52 3.57 -12.28
CA GLU A 90 2.46 4.56 -12.09
C GLU A 90 2.83 5.63 -11.06
N SER A 91 3.51 5.24 -10.01
CA SER A 91 3.93 6.17 -8.96
C SER A 91 5.25 6.91 -9.29
N GLY A 92 5.83 6.71 -10.48
CA GLY A 92 7.15 7.28 -10.81
C GLY A 92 8.23 6.81 -9.82
N ASN A 93 8.26 5.52 -9.54
CA ASN A 93 9.11 4.91 -8.52
C ASN A 93 8.90 5.53 -7.13
N PHE A 94 7.62 5.68 -6.75
CA PHE A 94 7.14 6.19 -5.46
C PHE A 94 7.46 7.68 -5.20
N LYS A 95 7.61 8.47 -6.28
CA LYS A 95 7.98 9.90 -6.19
C LYS A 95 6.97 10.84 -6.84
N SER A 96 5.93 10.31 -7.49
CA SER A 96 4.94 11.15 -8.16
C SER A 96 4.12 11.96 -7.15
N THR A 97 3.68 13.15 -7.55
CA THR A 97 2.80 14.01 -6.75
C THR A 97 1.50 13.27 -6.39
N ILE A 98 0.96 12.47 -7.31
CA ILE A 98 -0.27 11.70 -7.08
C ILE A 98 -0.06 10.66 -5.99
N PHE A 99 1.07 9.95 -5.97
CA PHE A 99 1.38 9.05 -4.87
C PHE A 99 1.57 9.79 -3.55
N LEU A 100 2.36 10.86 -3.54
CA LEU A 100 2.73 11.56 -2.29
C LEU A 100 1.57 12.35 -1.65
N GLU A 101 0.69 12.94 -2.46
CA GLU A 101 -0.42 13.77 -1.96
C GLU A 101 -1.74 13.00 -1.81
N ASN A 102 -1.97 12.01 -2.68
CA ASN A 102 -3.21 11.25 -2.72
C ASN A 102 -3.07 9.84 -2.10
N ASN A 103 -1.88 9.41 -1.68
CA ASN A 103 -1.58 8.01 -1.34
C ASN A 103 -1.96 7.02 -2.47
N ASN A 104 -2.02 7.50 -3.72
CA ASN A 104 -2.51 6.73 -4.86
C ASN A 104 -1.34 6.14 -5.64
N MET A 105 -1.11 4.86 -5.43
CA MET A 105 0.05 4.16 -5.97
C MET A 105 -0.10 3.77 -7.45
N PHE A 106 -1.33 3.59 -7.91
CA PHE A 106 -1.64 3.07 -9.25
C PHE A 106 -2.23 4.13 -10.19
N GLY A 107 -2.29 5.39 -9.79
CA GLY A 107 -2.87 6.46 -10.59
C GLY A 107 -4.38 6.29 -10.86
N MET A 108 -5.07 5.51 -10.05
CA MET A 108 -6.47 5.17 -10.27
C MET A 108 -7.39 6.38 -10.13
N LYS A 109 -8.46 6.40 -10.93
CA LYS A 109 -9.59 7.30 -10.72
C LYS A 109 -10.57 6.69 -9.71
N GLU A 110 -11.34 7.54 -9.04
CA GLU A 110 -12.42 7.08 -8.17
C GLU A 110 -13.43 6.23 -8.98
N ALA A 111 -13.61 4.98 -8.56
CA ALA A 111 -14.48 4.05 -9.26
C ALA A 111 -15.95 4.34 -8.95
N LYS A 112 -16.80 4.32 -9.99
CA LYS A 112 -18.25 4.54 -9.86
C LYS A 112 -19.07 3.25 -9.95
N LEU A 113 -18.51 2.20 -10.56
CA LEU A 113 -19.24 0.97 -10.90
C LEU A 113 -18.80 -0.25 -10.10
N ARG A 114 -17.78 -0.13 -9.27
CA ARG A 114 -17.31 -1.16 -8.35
C ARG A 114 -17.09 -0.59 -6.95
N SER A 115 -17.04 -1.45 -5.96
CA SER A 115 -16.58 -1.06 -4.63
C SER A 115 -15.16 -0.49 -4.70
N ASN A 116 -14.90 0.57 -3.93
CA ASN A 116 -13.59 1.20 -3.83
C ASN A 116 -13.37 1.77 -2.42
N LEU A 117 -12.12 2.13 -2.10
CA LEU A 117 -11.72 2.72 -0.83
C LEU A 117 -11.39 4.22 -0.95
N ALA A 118 -11.58 4.80 -2.13
CA ALA A 118 -11.30 6.22 -2.33
C ALA A 118 -12.18 7.08 -1.41
N LYS A 119 -11.59 8.12 -0.84
CA LYS A 119 -12.26 9.14 -0.02
C LYS A 119 -12.77 10.31 -0.88
N GLY A 120 -12.53 10.25 -2.18
CA GLY A 120 -12.92 11.24 -3.17
C GLY A 120 -11.87 11.40 -4.26
N THR A 121 -11.98 12.50 -5.01
CA THR A 121 -11.10 12.82 -6.13
C THR A 121 -10.28 14.08 -5.83
N ASN A 122 -8.96 14.02 -6.04
CA ASN A 122 -8.03 15.14 -6.00
C ASN A 122 -7.10 15.09 -7.22
N ARG A 123 -6.87 16.20 -7.92
CA ARG A 123 -6.05 16.28 -9.14
C ARG A 123 -6.50 15.29 -10.24
N GLY A 124 -7.81 15.00 -10.32
CA GLY A 124 -8.37 14.05 -11.28
C GLY A 124 -8.14 12.57 -10.96
N HIS A 125 -7.59 12.27 -9.80
CA HIS A 125 -7.31 10.91 -9.32
C HIS A 125 -7.96 10.66 -7.97
N ALA A 126 -8.26 9.40 -7.67
CA ALA A 126 -8.70 9.00 -6.35
C ALA A 126 -7.66 9.37 -5.29
N TYR A 127 -8.12 9.71 -4.07
CA TYR A 127 -7.23 9.85 -2.91
C TYR A 127 -7.67 8.93 -1.78
N TYR A 128 -6.68 8.51 -0.98
CA TYR A 128 -6.84 7.52 0.09
C TYR A 128 -6.25 8.04 1.39
N GLU A 129 -6.68 7.49 2.52
CA GLU A 129 -6.12 7.84 3.82
C GLU A 129 -4.69 7.30 4.00
N SER A 130 -4.40 6.14 3.38
CA SER A 130 -3.07 5.53 3.40
C SER A 130 -2.72 4.90 2.05
N TRP A 131 -1.44 4.66 1.83
CA TRP A 131 -0.97 3.96 0.64
C TRP A 131 -1.49 2.51 0.58
N GLN A 132 -1.70 1.86 1.75
CA GLN A 132 -2.27 0.52 1.85
C GLN A 132 -3.68 0.47 1.27
N GLU A 133 -4.51 1.50 1.54
CA GLU A 133 -5.85 1.58 0.96
C GLU A 133 -5.83 1.61 -0.56
N SER A 134 -4.86 2.27 -1.18
CA SER A 134 -4.74 2.25 -2.64
C SER A 134 -4.37 0.88 -3.19
N VAL A 135 -3.57 0.09 -2.44
CA VAL A 135 -3.24 -1.29 -2.83
C VAL A 135 -4.45 -2.21 -2.68
N ILE A 136 -5.23 -2.04 -1.60
CA ILE A 136 -6.47 -2.79 -1.40
C ILE A 136 -7.51 -2.42 -2.47
N ASP A 137 -7.62 -1.13 -2.82
CA ASP A 137 -8.52 -0.69 -3.90
C ASP A 137 -8.12 -1.28 -5.27
N TYR A 138 -6.80 -1.41 -5.50
CA TYR A 138 -6.31 -2.14 -6.67
C TYR A 138 -6.67 -3.64 -6.61
N ALA A 139 -6.66 -4.26 -5.43
CA ALA A 139 -7.11 -5.66 -5.27
C ALA A 139 -8.60 -5.81 -5.56
N LEU A 140 -9.44 -4.84 -5.20
CA LEU A 140 -10.86 -4.81 -5.61
C LEU A 140 -11.02 -4.68 -7.13
N TYR A 141 -10.21 -3.83 -7.77
CA TYR A 141 -10.15 -3.75 -9.23
C TYR A 141 -9.74 -5.07 -9.85
N TYR A 142 -8.66 -5.68 -9.34
CA TYR A 142 -8.16 -6.98 -9.79
C TYR A 142 -9.24 -8.07 -9.68
N SER A 143 -9.89 -8.18 -8.54
CA SER A 143 -10.96 -9.13 -8.28
C SER A 143 -12.14 -8.95 -9.25
N THR A 144 -12.43 -7.70 -9.62
CA THR A 144 -13.57 -7.39 -10.51
C THR A 144 -13.27 -7.71 -11.98
N TYR A 145 -12.04 -7.45 -12.44
CA TYR A 145 -11.75 -7.45 -13.88
C TYR A 145 -10.68 -8.44 -14.32
N LEU A 146 -9.87 -8.96 -13.40
CA LEU A 146 -8.71 -9.81 -13.72
C LEU A 146 -8.75 -11.19 -13.04
N SER A 147 -9.79 -11.50 -12.27
CA SER A 147 -9.92 -12.79 -11.56
C SER A 147 -9.88 -14.00 -12.47
N ASP A 148 -10.43 -13.89 -13.68
CA ASP A 148 -10.53 -14.98 -14.65
C ASP A 148 -9.27 -15.17 -15.51
N ILE A 149 -8.28 -14.26 -15.39
CA ILE A 149 -7.03 -14.34 -16.13
C ILE A 149 -6.20 -15.53 -15.64
N ARG A 150 -5.86 -16.43 -16.57
CA ARG A 150 -5.17 -17.69 -16.25
C ARG A 150 -3.67 -17.65 -16.48
N THR A 151 -3.23 -16.86 -17.45
CA THR A 151 -1.81 -16.80 -17.85
C THR A 151 -1.23 -15.41 -17.73
N GLU A 152 0.09 -15.31 -17.56
CA GLU A 152 0.83 -14.05 -17.58
C GLU A 152 0.62 -13.28 -18.91
N GLY A 153 0.51 -14.04 -20.02
CA GLY A 153 0.26 -13.46 -21.34
C GLY A 153 -1.09 -12.78 -21.43
N GLU A 154 -2.15 -13.43 -20.94
CA GLU A 154 -3.50 -12.84 -20.86
C GLU A 154 -3.51 -11.59 -19.98
N TYR A 155 -2.74 -11.59 -18.87
CA TYR A 155 -2.63 -10.43 -18.01
C TYR A 155 -2.05 -9.22 -18.76
N PHE A 156 -0.93 -9.40 -19.44
CA PHE A 156 -0.33 -8.33 -20.23
C PHE A 156 -1.21 -7.87 -21.39
N GLU A 157 -1.95 -8.81 -22.01
CA GLU A 157 -2.90 -8.45 -23.05
C GLU A 157 -4.05 -7.61 -22.52
N TYR A 158 -4.61 -7.98 -21.34
CA TYR A 158 -5.62 -7.17 -20.67
C TYR A 158 -5.13 -5.76 -20.37
N LEU A 159 -3.91 -5.64 -19.82
CA LEU A 159 -3.31 -4.33 -19.52
C LEU A 159 -3.12 -3.48 -20.78
N ARG A 160 -2.73 -4.11 -21.88
CA ARG A 160 -2.54 -3.44 -23.18
C ARG A 160 -3.84 -2.88 -23.74
N GLN A 161 -4.95 -3.56 -23.50
CA GLN A 161 -6.25 -3.19 -24.07
C GLN A 161 -7.06 -2.26 -23.19
N ASN A 162 -6.94 -2.37 -21.86
CA ASN A 162 -7.90 -1.80 -20.94
C ASN A 162 -7.29 -0.86 -19.88
N TYR A 163 -5.98 -0.93 -19.62
CA TYR A 163 -5.38 -0.20 -18.50
C TYR A 163 -4.67 1.09 -18.92
N ALA A 164 -3.89 1.05 -19.98
CA ALA A 164 -3.10 2.20 -20.40
C ALA A 164 -3.34 2.58 -21.88
N GLU A 165 -3.45 3.88 -22.12
CA GLU A 165 -3.54 4.43 -23.49
C GLU A 165 -2.19 4.32 -24.24
N ASP A 166 -1.07 4.29 -23.52
CA ASP A 166 0.28 4.16 -24.07
C ASP A 166 0.55 2.74 -24.56
N LYS A 167 0.72 2.58 -25.87
CA LYS A 167 1.03 1.29 -26.51
C LYS A 167 2.33 0.65 -26.03
N SER A 168 3.27 1.44 -25.48
CA SER A 168 4.54 0.96 -24.94
C SER A 168 4.44 0.47 -23.47
N TYR A 169 3.28 0.64 -22.83
CA TYR A 169 3.07 0.35 -21.41
C TYR A 169 3.55 -1.04 -20.99
N VAL A 170 3.06 -2.07 -21.67
CA VAL A 170 3.43 -3.47 -21.37
C VAL A 170 4.92 -3.72 -21.59
N GLN A 171 5.52 -3.12 -22.62
CA GLN A 171 6.97 -3.24 -22.85
C GLN A 171 7.77 -2.62 -21.71
N ARG A 172 7.33 -1.45 -21.21
CA ARG A 172 7.95 -0.78 -20.06
C ARG A 172 7.82 -1.62 -18.79
N LEU A 173 6.64 -2.22 -18.54
CA LEU A 173 6.45 -3.15 -17.41
C LEU A 173 7.39 -4.35 -17.49
N LYS A 174 7.46 -5.03 -18.64
CA LYS A 174 8.35 -6.18 -18.84
C LYS A 174 9.82 -5.81 -18.65
N ALA A 175 10.23 -4.65 -19.17
CA ALA A 175 11.58 -4.14 -18.99
C ALA A 175 11.89 -3.85 -17.51
N LEU A 176 10.93 -3.26 -16.76
CA LEU A 176 11.07 -2.98 -15.34
C LEU A 176 11.18 -4.27 -14.51
N ILE A 177 10.32 -5.26 -14.79
CA ILE A 177 10.35 -6.58 -14.14
C ILE A 177 11.72 -7.23 -14.32
N LYS A 178 12.23 -7.25 -15.55
CA LYS A 178 13.53 -7.85 -15.87
C LYS A 178 14.69 -7.07 -15.23
N LYS A 179 14.72 -5.74 -15.39
CA LYS A 179 15.81 -4.87 -14.90
C LYS A 179 15.99 -4.96 -13.39
N ASN A 180 14.90 -5.06 -12.63
CA ASN A 180 14.93 -5.06 -11.16
C ASN A 180 14.72 -6.45 -10.57
N ASP A 181 14.73 -7.50 -11.38
CA ASP A 181 14.49 -8.88 -10.96
C ASP A 181 13.29 -9.03 -10.02
N LEU A 182 12.15 -8.42 -10.42
CA LEU A 182 11.00 -8.34 -9.51
C LEU A 182 10.36 -9.69 -9.21
N LYS A 183 10.59 -10.72 -10.06
CA LYS A 183 10.08 -12.08 -9.79
C LYS A 183 10.72 -12.69 -8.54
N SER A 184 12.02 -12.48 -8.33
CA SER A 184 12.75 -13.03 -7.18
C SER A 184 12.28 -12.47 -5.83
N LYS A 185 11.61 -11.32 -5.82
CA LYS A 185 11.09 -10.70 -4.59
C LYS A 185 9.86 -11.41 -3.99
N PHE A 186 9.29 -12.38 -4.70
CA PHE A 186 8.08 -13.12 -4.32
C PHE A 186 8.28 -14.64 -4.30
N ASN A 187 9.54 -15.10 -4.29
CA ASN A 187 9.93 -16.53 -4.21
C ASN A 187 10.33 -16.91 -2.78
#